data_9524099969ad9c92e6ea6ec30735f14c
#
_entry.id   9524099969ad9c92e6ea6ec30735f14c
#
_cell.length_a   1.000
_cell.length_b   1.000
_cell.length_c   1.000
_cell.angle_alpha   90.00
_cell.angle_beta   90.00
_cell.angle_gamma   90.00
#
_symmetry.space_group_name_H-M   'P 1'
#
loop_
_entity.id
_entity.type
_entity.pdbx_description
1 polymer ?
#
loop_
_entity_poly.entity_id
_entity_poly.type
_entity_poly.pdbx_seq_one_letter_code
_entity_poly.pdbx_strand_id
1 'polypeptide(L)'
;NQPIWFTSHEKKGNVKTVHLGESPHKIMVCTPVHSDVSMHYCQAVLKFQQECINRNILVSFTLMKSSLVTQGRNLCVAETLNHQDGYTHLLFIDSDIDFNFSTIEKLLKADKDIISCPYPMKSFDWDKVWNQKDKAASAQALKAPGLTFPIKLDDQENISSNDGVVEVTHAPTGCMLIKRSVLEKMIKHYPELEIFQPTNINGKEVKKQNFYNFFDTIHDPETKRCFGEDFGFCQRWTDMGGKLYIYIMDYITHVGEYQYCGRFFDILKPVDDTKKIK
;
A
#
# COMPACT_ATOMS: atom_id res chain seq x y z
N ASN A 1 9.48 -11.17 29.96
CA ASN A 1 8.15 -11.77 29.76
C ASN A 1 8.31 -12.94 28.82
N GLN A 2 8.12 -14.16 29.32
CA GLN A 2 8.20 -15.37 28.53
C GLN A 2 6.88 -15.55 27.73
N PRO A 3 6.91 -16.10 26.52
CA PRO A 3 5.71 -16.37 25.76
C PRO A 3 4.86 -17.45 26.43
N ILE A 4 3.56 -17.25 26.43
CA ILE A 4 2.58 -18.19 26.97
C ILE A 4 2.44 -19.36 25.99
N TRP A 5 2.86 -20.56 26.41
CA TRP A 5 2.67 -21.80 25.65
C TRP A 5 1.32 -22.43 26.06
N PHE A 6 0.44 -22.63 25.14
CA PHE A 6 -0.73 -23.50 25.35
C PHE A 6 -0.31 -24.95 25.14
N THR A 7 -0.25 -25.71 26.20
CA THR A 7 -0.15 -27.17 26.12
C THR A 7 -1.55 -27.76 26.10
N SER A 8 -1.99 -28.27 24.96
CA SER A 8 -3.15 -29.15 24.90
C SER A 8 -2.72 -30.55 25.35
N HIS A 9 -3.29 -31.06 26.41
CA HIS A 9 -3.16 -32.47 26.80
C HIS A 9 -4.03 -33.31 25.85
N GLU A 10 -3.42 -33.88 24.82
CA GLU A 10 -3.99 -34.99 24.07
C GLU A 10 -2.97 -36.11 23.83
N LYS A 11 -3.53 -37.32 23.87
CA LYS A 11 -2.94 -38.65 23.84
C LYS A 11 -1.71 -38.80 22.92
N LYS A 12 -0.74 -39.62 23.41
CA LYS A 12 0.44 -40.11 22.71
C LYS A 12 0.17 -40.56 21.27
N GLY A 13 0.30 -39.64 20.35
CA GLY A 13 0.58 -39.87 18.95
C GLY A 13 1.88 -39.12 18.62
N ASN A 14 2.73 -39.67 17.77
CA ASN A 14 3.96 -39.02 17.32
C ASN A 14 3.61 -37.68 16.68
N VAL A 15 3.63 -36.61 17.47
CA VAL A 15 3.56 -35.24 16.96
C VAL A 15 4.89 -34.96 16.27
N LYS A 16 4.93 -35.01 14.96
CA LYS A 16 6.03 -34.42 14.21
C LYS A 16 5.94 -32.92 14.42
N THR A 17 6.85 -32.41 15.24
CA THR A 17 7.05 -30.94 15.35
C THR A 17 7.56 -30.46 13.99
N VAL A 18 6.69 -29.90 13.18
CA VAL A 18 7.09 -29.21 11.97
C VAL A 18 7.64 -27.87 12.45
N HIS A 19 8.94 -27.71 12.48
CA HIS A 19 9.54 -26.39 12.57
C HIS A 19 9.20 -25.65 11.26
N LEU A 20 8.14 -24.87 11.29
CA LEU A 20 7.90 -23.86 10.27
C LEU A 20 9.05 -22.85 10.44
N GLY A 21 9.97 -22.80 9.47
CA GLY A 21 11.03 -21.80 9.46
C GLY A 21 10.42 -20.39 9.56
N GLU A 22 11.13 -19.48 10.22
CA GLU A 22 10.70 -18.07 10.28
C GLU A 22 10.55 -17.54 8.85
N SER A 23 9.44 -16.84 8.58
CA SER A 23 9.29 -16.14 7.31
C SER A 23 10.39 -15.07 7.18
N PRO A 24 11.00 -14.89 5.99
CA PRO A 24 11.94 -13.80 5.77
C PRO A 24 11.25 -12.42 5.82
N HIS A 25 9.92 -12.39 5.79
CA HIS A 25 9.14 -11.17 5.77
C HIS A 25 8.69 -10.79 7.19
N LYS A 26 8.98 -9.57 7.58
CA LYS A 26 8.50 -8.91 8.79
C LYS A 26 7.79 -7.63 8.36
N ILE A 27 6.49 -7.51 8.64
CA ILE A 27 5.65 -6.46 8.06
C ILE A 27 5.17 -5.51 9.17
N MET A 28 5.47 -4.22 9.03
CA MET A 28 4.80 -3.17 9.78
C MET A 28 3.64 -2.63 8.95
N VAL A 29 2.41 -2.90 9.36
CA VAL A 29 1.21 -2.31 8.77
C VAL A 29 0.97 -0.96 9.42
N CYS A 30 1.01 0.09 8.63
CA CYS A 30 0.80 1.46 9.09
C CYS A 30 -0.45 2.07 8.46
N THR A 31 -1.30 2.63 9.29
CA THR A 31 -2.54 3.27 8.88
C THR A 31 -2.60 4.70 9.40
N PRO A 32 -2.43 5.71 8.52
CA PRO A 32 -2.75 7.08 8.88
C PRO A 32 -4.26 7.20 9.14
N VAL A 33 -4.62 7.82 10.27
CA VAL A 33 -6.02 7.98 10.68
C VAL A 33 -6.28 9.45 10.99
N HIS A 34 -7.30 10.03 10.35
CA HIS A 34 -7.75 11.38 10.67
C HIS A 34 -8.76 11.35 11.83
N SER A 35 -9.87 10.65 11.67
CA SER A 35 -10.94 10.54 12.66
C SER A 35 -11.24 9.08 13.00
N ASP A 36 -11.58 8.28 11.99
CA ASP A 36 -12.18 6.97 12.15
C ASP A 36 -11.50 5.91 11.28
N VAL A 37 -11.77 4.66 11.59
CA VAL A 37 -11.43 3.51 10.76
C VAL A 37 -12.72 2.81 10.33
N SER A 38 -12.79 2.38 9.09
CA SER A 38 -13.98 1.68 8.61
C SER A 38 -14.10 0.28 9.24
N MET A 39 -15.33 -0.21 9.40
CA MET A 39 -15.58 -1.57 9.85
C MET A 39 -14.93 -2.59 8.89
N HIS A 40 -14.95 -2.31 7.59
CA HIS A 40 -14.33 -3.17 6.56
C HIS A 40 -12.82 -3.27 6.76
N TYR A 41 -12.13 -2.15 7.02
CA TYR A 41 -10.72 -2.12 7.38
C TYR A 41 -10.45 -2.98 8.63
N CYS A 42 -11.24 -2.81 9.70
CA CYS A 42 -11.06 -3.58 10.92
C CYS A 42 -11.17 -5.09 10.67
N GLN A 43 -12.17 -5.52 9.88
CA GLN A 43 -12.35 -6.93 9.53
C GLN A 43 -11.19 -7.45 8.66
N ALA A 44 -10.72 -6.65 7.70
CA ALA A 44 -9.59 -7.01 6.84
C ALA A 44 -8.31 -7.20 7.65
N VAL A 45 -8.02 -6.28 8.59
CA VAL A 45 -6.84 -6.34 9.48
C VAL A 45 -6.86 -7.59 10.36
N LEU A 46 -8.01 -7.93 10.97
CA LEU A 46 -8.13 -9.13 11.81
C LEU A 46 -7.90 -10.40 11.01
N LYS A 47 -8.47 -10.50 9.80
CA LYS A 47 -8.23 -11.63 8.89
C LYS A 47 -6.77 -11.70 8.45
N PHE A 48 -6.18 -10.56 8.11
CA PHE A 48 -4.77 -10.47 7.70
C PHE A 48 -3.83 -10.92 8.82
N GLN A 49 -4.09 -10.48 10.05
CA GLN A 49 -3.33 -10.91 11.23
C GLN A 49 -3.39 -12.43 11.41
N GLN A 50 -4.59 -13.03 11.31
CA GLN A 50 -4.75 -14.48 11.44
C GLN A 50 -3.96 -15.24 10.35
N GLU A 51 -3.99 -14.74 9.12
CA GLU A 51 -3.25 -15.34 8.02
C GLU A 51 -1.72 -15.21 8.19
N CYS A 52 -1.25 -14.08 8.72
CA CYS A 52 0.16 -13.90 9.05
C CYS A 52 0.62 -14.89 10.15
N ILE A 53 -0.19 -15.07 11.20
CA ILE A 53 0.08 -16.05 12.26
C ILE A 53 0.18 -17.45 11.68
N ASN A 54 -0.79 -17.86 10.84
CA ASN A 54 -0.82 -19.19 10.22
C ASN A 54 0.40 -19.48 9.35
N ARG A 55 1.06 -18.43 8.85
CA ARG A 55 2.24 -18.52 7.95
C ARG A 55 3.55 -18.12 8.64
N ASN A 56 3.52 -17.92 9.95
CA ASN A 56 4.68 -17.50 10.73
C ASN A 56 5.35 -16.20 10.19
N ILE A 57 4.53 -15.25 9.74
CA ILE A 57 4.95 -13.92 9.31
C ILE A 57 4.81 -12.98 10.52
N LEU A 58 5.90 -12.34 10.92
CA LEU A 58 5.85 -11.32 11.95
C LEU A 58 5.12 -10.08 11.41
N VAL A 59 4.03 -9.69 12.06
CA VAL A 59 3.26 -8.50 11.70
C VAL A 59 2.95 -7.66 12.93
N SER A 60 3.04 -6.35 12.79
CA SER A 60 2.52 -5.37 13.77
C SER A 60 1.68 -4.33 13.06
N PHE A 61 0.78 -3.71 13.81
CA PHE A 61 -0.16 -2.71 13.32
C PHE A 61 0.03 -1.41 14.09
N THR A 62 0.21 -0.32 13.35
CA THR A 62 0.29 1.04 13.90
C THR A 62 -0.77 1.91 13.27
N LEU A 63 -1.72 2.38 14.09
CA LEU A 63 -2.68 3.40 13.70
C LEU A 63 -2.16 4.76 14.13
N MET A 64 -1.81 5.59 13.16
CA MET A 64 -1.18 6.88 13.39
C MET A 64 -2.19 8.01 13.25
N LYS A 65 -2.72 8.48 14.38
CA LYS A 65 -3.65 9.62 14.38
C LYS A 65 -2.91 10.91 14.08
N SER A 66 -3.30 11.58 13.01
CA SER A 66 -2.73 12.88 12.62
C SER A 66 -3.79 13.74 11.93
N SER A 67 -3.72 15.05 12.15
CA SER A 67 -4.55 16.02 11.42
C SER A 67 -4.09 16.22 9.98
N LEU A 68 -2.82 15.92 9.70
CA LEU A 68 -2.21 16.00 8.37
C LEU A 68 -1.77 14.60 7.93
N VAL A 69 -2.29 14.13 6.80
CA VAL A 69 -1.91 12.82 6.25
C VAL A 69 -0.42 12.72 5.96
N THR A 70 0.19 13.79 5.46
CA THR A 70 1.64 13.90 5.22
C THR A 70 2.44 13.59 6.47
N GLN A 71 2.11 14.22 7.60
CA GLN A 71 2.76 13.98 8.89
C GLN A 71 2.49 12.56 9.39
N GLY A 72 1.25 12.07 9.25
CA GLY A 72 0.90 10.70 9.63
C GLY A 72 1.75 9.67 8.92
N ARG A 73 1.95 9.78 7.59
CA ARG A 73 2.79 8.89 6.81
C ARG A 73 4.27 8.99 7.20
N ASN A 74 4.80 10.19 7.41
CA ASN A 74 6.18 10.38 7.85
C ASN A 74 6.43 9.77 9.25
N LEU A 75 5.46 9.87 10.16
CA LEU A 75 5.52 9.21 11.47
C LEU A 75 5.49 7.68 11.36
N CYS A 76 4.71 7.13 10.44
CA CYS A 76 4.68 5.70 10.14
C CYS A 76 6.04 5.18 9.64
N VAL A 77 6.71 5.94 8.78
CA VAL A 77 8.08 5.62 8.33
C VAL A 77 9.04 5.59 9.52
N ALA A 78 9.03 6.62 10.35
CA ALA A 78 9.87 6.69 11.54
C ALA A 78 9.60 5.52 12.50
N GLU A 79 8.33 5.15 12.71
CA GLU A 79 7.95 4.02 13.56
C GLU A 79 8.51 2.70 13.01
N THR A 80 8.37 2.45 11.71
CA THR A 80 8.88 1.25 11.05
C THR A 80 10.41 1.13 11.18
N LEU A 81 11.13 2.25 11.00
CA LEU A 81 12.58 2.26 11.03
C LEU A 81 13.16 2.14 12.45
N ASN A 82 12.46 2.69 13.44
CA ASN A 82 12.92 2.70 14.84
C ASN A 82 12.50 1.46 15.63
N HIS A 83 11.60 0.64 15.09
CA HIS A 83 11.08 -0.51 15.82
C HIS A 83 12.17 -1.57 16.04
N GLN A 84 12.27 -2.10 17.27
CA GLN A 84 13.29 -3.06 17.68
C GLN A 84 13.26 -4.39 16.90
N ASP A 85 12.11 -4.80 16.38
CA ASP A 85 11.93 -6.07 15.66
C ASP A 85 12.52 -6.05 14.25
N GLY A 86 12.95 -4.89 13.75
CA GLY A 86 13.61 -4.74 12.46
C GLY A 86 12.74 -5.20 11.30
N TYR A 87 11.56 -4.57 11.12
CA TYR A 87 10.65 -4.89 10.02
C TYR A 87 11.35 -4.75 8.67
N THR A 88 11.09 -5.72 7.79
CA THR A 88 11.66 -5.74 6.42
C THR A 88 10.83 -4.92 5.44
N HIS A 89 9.54 -4.75 5.76
CA HIS A 89 8.60 -4.03 4.92
C HIS A 89 7.70 -3.11 5.74
N LEU A 90 7.43 -1.93 5.19
CA LEU A 90 6.32 -1.07 5.56
C LEU A 90 5.16 -1.34 4.60
N LEU A 91 3.99 -1.64 5.13
CA LEU A 91 2.75 -1.77 4.38
C LEU A 91 1.79 -0.64 4.80
N PHE A 92 1.60 0.32 3.93
CA PHE A 92 0.52 1.28 4.10
C PHE A 92 -0.81 0.67 3.72
N ILE A 93 -1.79 0.79 4.61
CA ILE A 93 -3.21 0.54 4.35
C ILE A 93 -3.99 1.72 4.91
N ASP A 94 -4.72 2.45 4.07
CA ASP A 94 -5.55 3.55 4.55
C ASP A 94 -6.77 3.03 5.32
N SER A 95 -7.28 3.83 6.27
CA SER A 95 -8.29 3.45 7.26
C SER A 95 -9.67 3.07 6.67
N ASP A 96 -9.84 3.25 5.37
CA ASP A 96 -11.04 2.99 4.59
C ASP A 96 -10.82 2.03 3.41
N ILE A 97 -9.71 1.31 3.43
CA ILE A 97 -9.39 0.26 2.45
C ILE A 97 -9.76 -1.12 3.02
N ASP A 98 -10.58 -1.86 2.26
CA ASP A 98 -10.82 -3.29 2.47
C ASP A 98 -9.88 -4.09 1.55
N PHE A 99 -9.08 -4.94 2.15
CA PHE A 99 -8.04 -5.72 1.49
C PHE A 99 -8.00 -7.16 2.01
N ASN A 100 -7.26 -8.04 1.35
CA ASN A 100 -7.11 -9.42 1.78
C ASN A 100 -5.64 -9.86 1.77
N PHE A 101 -5.35 -10.94 2.51
CA PHE A 101 -4.00 -11.49 2.62
C PHE A 101 -3.45 -11.92 1.26
N SER A 102 -4.27 -12.52 0.39
CA SER A 102 -3.78 -13.01 -0.90
C SER A 102 -3.26 -11.89 -1.80
N THR A 103 -3.82 -10.70 -1.72
CA THR A 103 -3.29 -9.51 -2.40
C THR A 103 -1.89 -9.16 -1.88
N ILE A 104 -1.74 -9.03 -0.57
CA ILE A 104 -0.44 -8.68 0.03
C ILE A 104 0.61 -9.77 -0.23
N GLU A 105 0.21 -11.05 -0.19
CA GLU A 105 1.08 -12.17 -0.55
C GLU A 105 1.63 -12.05 -1.99
N LYS A 106 0.80 -11.61 -2.95
CA LYS A 106 1.22 -11.37 -4.34
C LYS A 106 2.19 -10.18 -4.43
N LEU A 107 1.94 -9.11 -3.67
CA LEU A 107 2.88 -7.98 -3.60
C LEU A 107 4.24 -8.42 -3.05
N LEU A 108 4.27 -9.24 -2.00
CA LEU A 108 5.51 -9.82 -1.44
C LEU A 108 6.23 -10.71 -2.46
N LYS A 109 5.49 -11.59 -3.16
CA LYS A 109 6.04 -12.49 -4.19
C LYS A 109 6.60 -11.74 -5.40
N ALA A 110 6.03 -10.59 -5.75
CA ALA A 110 6.53 -9.74 -6.82
C ALA A 110 7.92 -9.16 -6.51
N ASP A 111 8.31 -9.13 -5.23
CA ASP A 111 9.63 -8.72 -4.72
C ASP A 111 10.15 -7.38 -5.27
N LYS A 112 9.25 -6.39 -5.44
CA LYS A 112 9.62 -5.06 -5.90
C LYS A 112 10.02 -4.16 -4.74
N ASP A 113 10.86 -3.16 -5.00
CA ASP A 113 11.26 -2.17 -3.99
C ASP A 113 10.05 -1.41 -3.45
N ILE A 114 9.18 -0.95 -4.34
CA ILE A 114 7.87 -0.36 -4.04
C ILE A 114 6.83 -0.97 -4.97
N ILE A 115 5.73 -1.47 -4.41
CA ILE A 115 4.60 -1.98 -5.18
C ILE A 115 3.28 -1.64 -4.48
N SER A 116 2.30 -1.17 -5.25
CA SER A 116 0.97 -0.83 -4.76
C SER A 116 -0.10 -1.70 -5.42
N CYS A 117 -1.19 -1.97 -4.71
CA CYS A 117 -2.41 -2.46 -5.34
C CYS A 117 -3.37 -1.26 -5.50
N PRO A 118 -3.63 -0.80 -6.72
CA PRO A 118 -4.46 0.37 -6.95
C PRO A 118 -5.92 0.08 -6.56
N TYR A 119 -6.57 1.11 -6.04
CA TYR A 119 -7.97 1.10 -5.64
C TYR A 119 -8.71 2.25 -6.32
N PRO A 120 -10.03 2.13 -6.57
CA PRO A 120 -10.79 3.20 -7.20
C PRO A 120 -10.92 4.41 -6.29
N MET A 121 -10.93 5.60 -6.88
CA MET A 121 -11.28 6.84 -6.17
C MET A 121 -12.75 6.79 -5.71
N LYS A 122 -13.09 7.56 -4.68
CA LYS A 122 -14.48 7.73 -4.19
C LYS A 122 -15.30 8.63 -5.13
N SER A 123 -15.29 8.28 -6.41
CA SER A 123 -16.06 8.94 -7.46
C SER A 123 -16.52 7.90 -8.49
N PHE A 124 -17.64 8.17 -9.14
CA PHE A 124 -18.19 7.27 -10.14
C PHE A 124 -18.79 8.07 -11.29
N ASP A 125 -18.30 7.83 -12.50
CA ASP A 125 -18.74 8.52 -13.72
C ASP A 125 -19.86 7.71 -14.39
N TRP A 126 -21.11 8.07 -14.07
CA TRP A 126 -22.29 7.42 -14.61
C TRP A 126 -22.47 7.64 -16.11
N ASP A 127 -21.99 8.75 -16.67
CA ASP A 127 -22.09 9.04 -18.11
C ASP A 127 -21.21 8.08 -18.91
N LYS A 128 -20.00 7.79 -18.42
CA LYS A 128 -19.16 6.75 -19.03
C LYS A 128 -19.80 5.38 -19.00
N VAL A 129 -20.43 5.02 -17.89
CA VAL A 129 -21.16 3.75 -17.77
C VAL A 129 -22.29 3.68 -18.77
N TRP A 130 -23.11 4.73 -18.82
CA TRP A 130 -24.26 4.79 -19.73
C TRP A 130 -23.85 4.68 -21.20
N ASN A 131 -22.80 5.36 -21.60
CA ASN A 131 -22.28 5.35 -22.96
C ASN A 131 -21.69 4.01 -23.41
N GLN A 132 -21.42 3.09 -22.47
CA GLN A 132 -20.87 1.77 -22.75
C GLN A 132 -21.80 0.60 -22.39
N LYS A 133 -23.03 0.87 -21.97
CA LYS A 133 -23.98 -0.14 -21.48
C LYS A 133 -24.22 -1.30 -22.45
N ASP A 134 -24.29 -1.01 -23.74
CA ASP A 134 -24.59 -2.01 -24.78
C ASP A 134 -23.39 -2.93 -25.12
N LYS A 135 -22.18 -2.59 -24.60
CA LYS A 135 -20.94 -3.36 -24.81
C LYS A 135 -20.56 -4.23 -23.62
N ALA A 136 -21.29 -4.10 -22.50
CA ALA A 136 -20.94 -4.79 -21.28
C ALA A 136 -21.42 -6.24 -21.28
N ALA A 137 -20.49 -7.18 -21.13
CA ALA A 137 -20.78 -8.61 -21.03
C ALA A 137 -21.28 -9.05 -19.65
N SER A 138 -21.16 -8.19 -18.63
CA SER A 138 -21.58 -8.46 -17.25
C SER A 138 -21.81 -7.16 -16.47
N ALA A 139 -22.48 -7.27 -15.32
CA ALA A 139 -22.66 -6.12 -14.41
C ALA A 139 -21.32 -5.54 -13.93
N GLN A 140 -20.30 -6.36 -13.77
CA GLN A 140 -18.95 -5.92 -13.40
C GLN A 140 -18.28 -5.14 -14.55
N ALA A 141 -18.35 -5.66 -15.77
CA ALA A 141 -17.87 -4.98 -16.97
C ALA A 141 -18.59 -3.66 -17.22
N LEU A 142 -19.88 -3.57 -16.85
CA LEU A 142 -20.66 -2.34 -16.94
C LEU A 142 -20.17 -1.26 -15.98
N LYS A 143 -19.74 -1.63 -14.77
CA LYS A 143 -19.25 -0.67 -13.75
C LYS A 143 -17.87 -0.12 -14.05
N ALA A 144 -16.97 -0.94 -14.61
CA ALA A 144 -15.56 -0.63 -14.78
C ALA A 144 -15.28 0.74 -15.43
N PRO A 145 -15.95 1.16 -16.50
CA PRO A 145 -15.72 2.46 -17.13
C PRO A 145 -16.00 3.67 -16.25
N GLY A 146 -16.87 3.50 -15.23
CA GLY A 146 -17.20 4.56 -14.29
C GLY A 146 -16.18 4.77 -13.18
N LEU A 147 -15.21 3.85 -13.02
CA LEU A 147 -14.20 3.92 -11.99
C LEU A 147 -12.97 4.70 -12.47
N THR A 148 -12.39 5.49 -11.56
CA THR A 148 -11.12 6.21 -11.78
C THR A 148 -10.13 5.74 -10.75
N PHE A 149 -8.86 5.53 -11.15
CA PHE A 149 -7.78 5.09 -10.29
C PHE A 149 -6.68 6.15 -10.20
N PRO A 150 -6.13 6.44 -9.01
CA PRO A 150 -5.10 7.46 -8.81
C PRO A 150 -3.71 6.94 -9.17
N ILE A 151 -3.49 6.65 -10.45
CA ILE A 151 -2.21 6.18 -10.98
C ILE A 151 -1.79 7.01 -12.18
N LYS A 152 -0.47 7.06 -12.41
CA LYS A 152 0.09 7.67 -13.62
C LYS A 152 1.03 6.69 -14.30
N LEU A 153 0.79 6.46 -15.58
CA LEU A 153 1.57 5.64 -16.48
C LEU A 153 2.38 6.54 -17.42
N ASP A 154 3.57 6.10 -17.82
CA ASP A 154 4.37 6.82 -18.84
C ASP A 154 3.71 6.72 -20.20
N ASP A 155 3.26 5.54 -20.57
CA ASP A 155 2.55 5.27 -21.82
C ASP A 155 1.23 4.55 -21.50
N GLN A 156 0.10 5.25 -21.75
CA GLN A 156 -1.23 4.68 -21.53
C GLN A 156 -1.68 3.77 -22.69
N GLU A 157 -1.00 3.84 -23.83
CA GLU A 157 -1.39 3.07 -25.02
C GLU A 157 -0.72 1.69 -25.06
N ASN A 158 0.48 1.53 -24.44
CA ASN A 158 1.27 0.32 -24.48
C ASN A 158 1.62 -0.19 -23.07
N ILE A 159 0.63 -0.64 -22.30
CA ILE A 159 0.84 -1.18 -20.96
C ILE A 159 1.41 -2.60 -21.07
N SER A 160 2.67 -2.76 -20.68
CA SER A 160 3.27 -4.09 -20.54
C SER A 160 3.14 -4.59 -19.11
N SER A 161 2.59 -5.78 -18.93
CA SER A 161 2.51 -6.42 -17.62
C SER A 161 3.24 -7.75 -17.62
N ASN A 162 3.91 -8.05 -16.49
CA ASN A 162 4.47 -9.36 -16.21
C ASN A 162 3.75 -9.92 -14.99
N ASP A 163 2.98 -11.00 -15.16
CA ASP A 163 2.16 -11.62 -14.09
C ASP A 163 1.28 -10.61 -13.32
N GLY A 164 0.70 -9.63 -14.03
CA GLY A 164 -0.15 -8.59 -13.44
C GLY A 164 0.62 -7.45 -12.76
N VAL A 165 1.95 -7.43 -12.85
CA VAL A 165 2.80 -6.34 -12.35
C VAL A 165 3.13 -5.37 -13.49
N VAL A 166 2.85 -4.09 -13.26
CA VAL A 166 3.07 -3.00 -14.23
C VAL A 166 3.98 -1.94 -13.62
N GLU A 167 4.97 -1.46 -14.36
CA GLU A 167 5.79 -0.32 -13.97
C GLU A 167 5.01 0.99 -14.19
N VAL A 168 5.10 1.91 -13.22
CA VAL A 168 4.36 3.19 -13.23
C VAL A 168 5.26 4.32 -12.75
N THR A 169 4.89 5.56 -13.04
CA THR A 169 5.59 6.74 -12.48
C THR A 169 5.05 7.15 -11.12
N HIS A 170 3.76 6.94 -10.88
CA HIS A 170 3.12 7.29 -9.61
C HIS A 170 2.06 6.24 -9.26
N ALA A 171 1.99 5.90 -7.97
CA ALA A 171 1.07 4.93 -7.42
C ALA A 171 0.45 5.43 -6.10
N PRO A 172 -0.81 5.07 -5.80
CA PRO A 172 -1.46 5.45 -4.55
C PRO A 172 -0.88 4.69 -3.35
N THR A 173 -0.82 5.35 -2.20
CA THR A 173 -0.25 4.80 -0.97
C THR A 173 -1.25 4.03 -0.10
N GLY A 174 -2.54 4.12 -0.35
CA GLY A 174 -3.57 3.48 0.49
C GLY A 174 -3.55 1.95 0.51
N CYS A 175 -2.78 1.30 -0.39
CA CYS A 175 -2.39 -0.11 -0.31
C CYS A 175 -1.02 -0.27 -0.97
N MET A 176 0.05 0.12 -0.28
CA MET A 176 1.41 0.16 -0.81
C MET A 176 2.39 -0.56 0.10
N LEU A 177 3.13 -1.50 -0.49
CA LEU A 177 4.22 -2.24 0.17
C LEU A 177 5.57 -1.61 -0.23
N ILE A 178 6.37 -1.25 0.77
CA ILE A 178 7.67 -0.60 0.62
C ILE A 178 8.72 -1.42 1.36
N LYS A 179 9.80 -1.82 0.69
CA LYS A 179 10.94 -2.43 1.37
C LYS A 179 11.63 -1.43 2.30
N ARG A 180 12.04 -1.87 3.48
CA ARG A 180 12.81 -1.05 4.42
C ARG A 180 14.03 -0.41 3.77
N SER A 181 14.73 -1.15 2.90
CA SER A 181 15.91 -0.67 2.19
C SER A 181 15.66 0.57 1.32
N VAL A 182 14.43 0.77 0.84
CA VAL A 182 14.01 1.99 0.11
C VAL A 182 14.10 3.19 1.04
N LEU A 183 13.49 3.10 2.22
CA LEU A 183 13.47 4.17 3.21
C LEU A 183 14.88 4.53 3.68
N GLU A 184 15.73 3.51 3.89
CA GLU A 184 17.13 3.68 4.27
C GLU A 184 17.97 4.35 3.16
N LYS A 185 17.68 4.04 1.88
CA LYS A 185 18.29 4.72 0.73
C LYS A 185 17.84 6.19 0.65
N MET A 186 16.55 6.43 0.86
CA MET A 186 15.99 7.80 0.82
C MET A 186 16.57 8.68 1.92
N ILE A 187 16.75 8.17 3.14
CA ILE A 187 17.42 8.89 4.24
C ILE A 187 18.82 9.36 3.82
N LYS A 188 19.59 8.47 3.16
CA LYS A 188 20.94 8.80 2.73
C LYS A 188 20.97 9.82 1.57
N HIS A 189 19.95 9.79 0.73
CA HIS A 189 19.89 10.65 -0.46
C HIS A 189 19.33 12.04 -0.14
N TYR A 190 18.39 12.14 0.81
CA TYR A 190 17.69 13.36 1.20
C TYR A 190 17.90 13.71 2.68
N PRO A 191 19.15 13.90 3.15
CA PRO A 191 19.40 14.24 4.56
C PRO A 191 18.75 15.57 4.96
N GLU A 192 18.53 16.48 4.02
CA GLU A 192 17.88 17.78 4.21
C GLU A 192 16.38 17.67 4.55
N LEU A 193 15.76 16.52 4.27
CA LEU A 193 14.35 16.28 4.63
C LEU A 193 14.17 15.82 6.08
N GLU A 194 15.25 15.75 6.87
CA GLU A 194 15.12 15.40 8.29
C GLU A 194 14.25 16.44 9.03
N ILE A 195 13.25 15.94 9.77
CA ILE A 195 12.36 16.78 10.57
C ILE A 195 12.84 16.79 12.01
N PHE A 196 13.11 17.97 12.52
CA PHE A 196 13.33 18.19 13.94
C PHE A 196 12.01 18.65 14.58
N GLN A 197 11.26 17.71 15.15
CA GLN A 197 10.05 18.02 15.92
C GLN A 197 10.22 17.47 17.33
N PRO A 198 10.66 18.32 18.27
CA PRO A 198 10.80 17.90 19.65
C PRO A 198 9.44 17.63 20.27
N THR A 199 9.32 16.50 20.94
CA THR A 199 8.14 16.16 21.73
C THR A 199 8.51 16.18 23.20
N ASN A 200 7.75 16.90 24.01
CA ASN A 200 7.98 16.94 25.45
C ASN A 200 7.26 15.76 26.12
N ILE A 201 8.04 14.82 26.66
CA ILE A 201 7.54 13.67 27.41
C ILE A 201 8.03 13.78 28.85
N ASN A 202 7.11 13.95 29.78
CA ASN A 202 7.42 14.09 31.22
C ASN A 202 8.46 15.20 31.52
N GLY A 203 8.35 16.35 30.83
CA GLY A 203 9.24 17.48 31.02
C GLY A 203 10.61 17.32 30.32
N LYS A 204 10.82 16.28 29.56
CA LYS A 204 12.03 16.07 28.75
C LYS A 204 11.70 16.18 27.27
N GLU A 205 12.52 16.93 26.57
CA GLU A 205 12.47 17.01 25.12
C GLU A 205 13.04 15.73 24.52
N VAL A 206 12.25 15.05 23.69
CA VAL A 206 12.63 13.81 23.00
C VAL A 206 12.57 14.05 21.50
N LYS A 207 13.69 13.82 20.81
CA LYS A 207 13.77 13.84 19.35
C LYS A 207 13.33 12.46 18.80
N LYS A 208 12.38 12.45 17.86
CA LYS A 208 12.06 11.23 17.12
C LYS A 208 13.17 10.96 16.10
N GLN A 209 13.79 9.78 16.18
CA GLN A 209 14.82 9.36 15.21
C GLN A 209 14.20 8.97 13.88
N ASN A 210 14.96 9.04 12.81
CA ASN A 210 14.55 8.64 11.45
C ASN A 210 13.24 9.30 11.00
N PHE A 211 13.00 10.55 11.42
CA PHE A 211 11.81 11.29 11.07
C PHE A 211 12.12 12.25 9.92
N TYR A 212 11.61 11.94 8.73
CA TYR A 212 11.89 12.63 7.47
C TYR A 212 10.61 13.03 6.75
N ASN A 213 10.64 14.15 6.02
CA ASN A 213 9.50 14.69 5.26
C ASN A 213 9.39 14.06 3.87
N PHE A 214 9.34 12.72 3.79
CA PHE A 214 9.25 12.02 2.51
C PHE A 214 7.90 12.17 1.81
N PHE A 215 6.84 12.36 2.60
CA PHE A 215 5.46 12.49 2.13
C PHE A 215 4.99 13.94 2.09
N ASP A 216 5.88 14.88 1.78
CA ASP A 216 5.47 16.27 1.56
C ASP A 216 4.85 16.44 0.18
N THR A 217 3.86 17.35 0.10
CA THR A 217 3.29 17.78 -1.18
C THR A 217 4.35 18.51 -2.03
N ILE A 218 4.21 18.43 -3.33
CA ILE A 218 5.09 19.14 -4.27
C ILE A 218 4.27 20.22 -4.99
N HIS A 219 4.72 21.46 -4.87
CA HIS A 219 4.22 22.56 -5.70
C HIS A 219 5.24 22.86 -6.80
N ASP A 220 4.81 22.67 -8.05
CA ASP A 220 5.60 23.04 -9.22
C ASP A 220 5.31 24.51 -9.57
N PRO A 221 6.26 25.42 -9.42
CA PRO A 221 6.06 26.84 -9.65
C PRO A 221 5.89 27.20 -11.14
N GLU A 222 6.40 26.37 -12.05
CA GLU A 222 6.32 26.60 -13.49
C GLU A 222 4.94 26.22 -14.03
N THR A 223 4.49 25.03 -13.73
CA THR A 223 3.19 24.50 -14.19
C THR A 223 2.03 24.89 -13.27
N LYS A 224 2.32 25.45 -12.08
CA LYS A 224 1.37 25.77 -11.00
C LYS A 224 0.57 24.56 -10.51
N ARG A 225 1.09 23.35 -10.73
CA ARG A 225 0.46 22.11 -10.27
C ARG A 225 0.88 21.82 -8.85
N CYS A 226 -0.06 21.31 -8.04
CA CYS A 226 0.21 20.77 -6.73
C CYS A 226 -0.04 19.26 -6.77
N PHE A 227 0.96 18.51 -6.34
CA PHE A 227 0.89 17.05 -6.22
C PHE A 227 0.71 16.66 -4.77
N GLY A 228 -0.18 15.70 -4.52
CA GLY A 228 -0.42 15.13 -3.19
C GLY A 228 0.82 14.40 -2.62
N GLU A 229 0.71 13.99 -1.38
CA GLU A 229 1.82 13.38 -0.65
C GLU A 229 2.29 12.05 -1.23
N ASP A 230 1.36 11.26 -1.76
CA ASP A 230 1.64 9.99 -2.42
C ASP A 230 2.45 10.18 -3.71
N PHE A 231 2.04 11.13 -4.55
CA PHE A 231 2.80 11.51 -5.73
C PHE A 231 4.15 12.14 -5.36
N GLY A 232 4.19 12.97 -4.31
CA GLY A 232 5.43 13.57 -3.81
C GLY A 232 6.45 12.51 -3.36
N PHE A 233 6.01 11.48 -2.65
CA PHE A 233 6.85 10.35 -2.28
C PHE A 233 7.34 9.57 -3.49
N CYS A 234 6.43 9.25 -4.42
CA CYS A 234 6.77 8.55 -5.66
C CYS A 234 7.82 9.31 -6.48
N GLN A 235 7.63 10.64 -6.64
CA GLN A 235 8.54 11.48 -7.39
C GLN A 235 9.95 11.46 -6.77
N ARG A 236 10.07 11.63 -5.44
CA ARG A 236 11.37 11.55 -4.75
C ARG A 236 12.07 10.22 -4.98
N TRP A 237 11.33 9.12 -4.97
CA TRP A 237 11.91 7.81 -5.25
C TRP A 237 12.38 7.67 -6.70
N THR A 238 11.58 8.13 -7.67
CA THR A 238 11.97 8.08 -9.10
C THR A 238 13.09 9.02 -9.45
N ASP A 239 13.21 10.19 -8.80
CA ASP A 239 14.32 11.12 -8.98
C ASP A 239 15.67 10.50 -8.56
N MET A 240 15.66 9.52 -7.65
CA MET A 240 16.82 8.71 -7.28
C MET A 240 17.13 7.58 -8.28
N GLY A 241 16.35 7.43 -9.36
CA GLY A 241 16.43 6.31 -10.30
C GLY A 241 15.69 5.06 -9.82
N GLY A 242 14.87 5.15 -8.79
CA GLY A 242 14.03 4.07 -8.32
C GLY A 242 12.85 3.81 -9.25
N LYS A 243 12.30 2.59 -9.17
CA LYS A 243 11.14 2.17 -9.96
C LYS A 243 9.95 1.89 -9.07
N LEU A 244 8.77 2.20 -9.57
CA LEU A 244 7.48 1.97 -8.92
C LEU A 244 6.68 0.96 -9.71
N TYR A 245 5.93 0.13 -8.99
CA TYR A 245 5.10 -0.90 -9.58
C TYR A 245 3.70 -0.91 -9.00
N ILE A 246 2.75 -1.41 -9.79
CA ILE A 246 1.40 -1.73 -9.33
C ILE A 246 1.06 -3.17 -9.70
N TYR A 247 0.22 -3.81 -8.85
CA TYR A 247 -0.39 -5.09 -9.14
C TYR A 247 -1.86 -4.88 -9.52
N ILE A 248 -2.23 -5.25 -10.76
CA ILE A 248 -3.50 -4.82 -11.37
C ILE A 248 -4.60 -5.88 -11.35
N MET A 249 -4.32 -7.10 -10.87
CA MET A 249 -5.22 -8.24 -11.05
C MET A 249 -6.19 -8.46 -9.88
N ASP A 250 -6.02 -7.76 -8.76
CA ASP A 250 -6.88 -7.94 -7.59
C ASP A 250 -7.87 -6.80 -7.40
N TYR A 251 -9.00 -7.16 -6.79
CA TYR A 251 -10.01 -6.19 -6.37
C TYR A 251 -9.64 -5.60 -5.00
N ILE A 252 -9.68 -4.30 -4.91
CA ILE A 252 -9.60 -3.53 -3.67
C ILE A 252 -10.88 -2.71 -3.53
N THR A 253 -11.41 -2.66 -2.31
CA THR A 253 -12.58 -1.82 -2.03
C THR A 253 -12.16 -0.57 -1.25
N HIS A 254 -12.47 0.59 -1.80
CA HIS A 254 -12.34 1.87 -1.13
C HIS A 254 -13.69 2.24 -0.51
N VAL A 255 -13.75 2.22 0.81
CA VAL A 255 -14.99 2.39 1.56
C VAL A 255 -15.28 3.87 1.79
N GLY A 256 -16.50 4.30 1.52
CA GLY A 256 -17.01 5.62 1.79
C GLY A 256 -18.52 5.51 2.05
N GLU A 257 -19.28 6.52 1.71
CA GLU A 257 -20.76 6.43 1.69
C GLU A 257 -21.23 5.38 0.68
N TYR A 258 -20.42 5.15 -0.36
CA TYR A 258 -20.56 4.06 -1.31
C TYR A 258 -19.28 3.23 -1.34
N GLN A 259 -19.39 1.91 -1.57
CA GLN A 259 -18.22 1.03 -1.70
C GLN A 259 -17.73 1.02 -3.14
N TYR A 260 -16.62 1.70 -3.38
CA TYR A 260 -15.95 1.73 -4.68
C TYR A 260 -15.03 0.52 -4.80
N CYS A 261 -15.52 -0.55 -5.44
CA CYS A 261 -14.77 -1.79 -5.65
C CYS A 261 -14.43 -1.95 -7.11
N GLY A 262 -13.18 -2.18 -7.42
CA GLY A 262 -12.73 -2.38 -8.78
C GLY A 262 -11.33 -2.99 -8.85
N ARG A 263 -11.03 -3.49 -10.03
CA ARG A 263 -9.72 -3.98 -10.43
C ARG A 263 -9.24 -3.12 -11.59
N PHE A 264 -8.03 -2.59 -11.48
CA PHE A 264 -7.49 -1.70 -12.50
C PHE A 264 -7.43 -2.37 -13.89
N PHE A 265 -7.19 -3.67 -13.93
CA PHE A 265 -7.21 -4.45 -15.17
C PHE A 265 -8.52 -4.27 -15.97
N ASP A 266 -9.67 -4.14 -15.29
CA ASP A 266 -10.98 -4.05 -15.95
C ASP A 266 -11.19 -2.76 -16.73
N ILE A 267 -10.40 -1.71 -16.51
CA ILE A 267 -10.45 -0.46 -17.27
C ILE A 267 -9.45 -0.41 -18.44
N LEU A 268 -8.53 -1.38 -18.51
CA LEU A 268 -7.58 -1.46 -19.61
C LEU A 268 -8.30 -1.94 -20.88
N LYS A 269 -8.03 -1.27 -21.99
CA LYS A 269 -8.53 -1.74 -23.28
C LYS A 269 -7.80 -3.01 -23.68
N PRO A 270 -8.48 -4.06 -24.19
CA PRO A 270 -7.80 -5.20 -24.79
C PRO A 270 -6.85 -4.72 -25.89
N VAL A 271 -5.62 -5.21 -25.89
CA VAL A 271 -4.71 -4.99 -27.01
C VAL A 271 -5.32 -5.69 -28.21
N ASP A 272 -5.67 -4.93 -29.25
CA ASP A 272 -6.14 -5.47 -30.51
C ASP A 272 -4.95 -6.14 -31.22
N ASP A 273 -4.81 -7.45 -31.04
CA ASP A 273 -3.74 -8.25 -31.64
C ASP A 273 -3.69 -8.16 -33.17
N THR A 274 -4.74 -7.62 -33.79
CA THR A 274 -4.81 -7.43 -35.25
C THR A 274 -3.96 -6.25 -35.75
N LYS A 275 -3.49 -5.37 -34.87
CA LYS A 275 -2.64 -4.21 -35.21
C LYS A 275 -1.13 -4.48 -35.20
N LYS A 276 -0.67 -5.67 -34.80
CA LYS A 276 0.74 -6.06 -34.81
C LYS A 276 1.25 -6.66 -36.13
N ILE A 277 0.45 -6.66 -37.17
CA ILE A 277 0.87 -7.12 -38.50
C ILE A 277 0.81 -5.94 -39.47
N LYS A 278 1.84 -5.11 -39.45
CA LYS A 278 2.31 -4.35 -40.62
C LYS A 278 3.81 -4.11 -40.52
#